data_4dbc32582e166d44da75ec76e0bab3e5
#
_entry.id   4dbc32582e166d44da75ec76e0bab3e5
#
_cell.length_a   1.000
_cell.length_b   1.000
_cell.length_c   1.000
_cell.angle_alpha   90.00
_cell.angle_beta   90.00
_cell.angle_gamma   90.00
#
_symmetry.space_group_name_H-M   'P 1'
#
loop_
_entity.id
_entity.type
_entity.pdbx_description
1 polymer ?
#
loop_
_entity_poly.entity_id
_entity_poly.type
_entity_poly.pdbx_seq_one_letter_code
_entity_poly.pdbx_strand_id
1 'polypeptide(L)'
;MDEAVKFTNSEKYKRNLFSFDMLGEGARTDEDAHKYYLEYLKSIEFTGKKLLNNLDPTLSNGVSVKLSALHPRYERHKFDQLKKELLPKLIELGLLAKKYNIQLCIDAEEDNRLILSLKIFELLINDERLKNWNGLGLALQAYQKRAFYIIDWLNNLANKNNKVIPVRLVKGAYWDSEIKYAQVSGFDDYSVFTRKPLTDL
;
A
#
# COMPACT_ATOMS: atom_id res chain seq x y z
N MET A 1 -1.55 15.50 -12.50
CA MET A 1 -2.15 14.28 -13.07
C MET A 1 -2.09 14.26 -14.59
N ASP A 2 -2.53 15.30 -15.34
CA ASP A 2 -2.49 15.29 -16.83
C ASP A 2 -1.09 15.13 -17.42
N GLU A 3 -0.06 15.73 -16.81
CA GLU A 3 1.34 15.53 -17.21
C GLU A 3 1.80 14.08 -17.00
N ALA A 4 1.43 13.46 -15.87
CA ALA A 4 1.74 12.07 -15.59
C ALA A 4 1.10 11.14 -16.64
N VAL A 5 -0.15 11.40 -17.06
CA VAL A 5 -0.82 10.63 -18.11
C VAL A 5 -0.14 10.82 -19.48
N LYS A 6 0.26 12.05 -19.83
CA LYS A 6 1.03 12.29 -21.08
C LYS A 6 2.34 11.50 -21.07
N PHE A 7 3.02 11.44 -19.93
CA PHE A 7 4.26 10.68 -19.77
C PHE A 7 4.00 9.16 -19.92
N THR A 8 2.98 8.61 -19.26
CA THR A 8 2.66 7.18 -19.32
C THR A 8 2.22 6.71 -20.69
N ASN A 9 1.53 7.56 -21.46
CA ASN A 9 1.05 7.28 -22.81
C ASN A 9 2.11 7.50 -23.92
N SER A 10 3.32 7.91 -23.55
CA SER A 10 4.41 8.06 -24.53
C SER A 10 4.86 6.69 -25.06
N GLU A 11 5.31 6.64 -26.33
CA GLU A 11 5.78 5.42 -26.99
C GLU A 11 6.85 4.66 -26.17
N LYS A 12 7.68 5.42 -25.44
CA LYS A 12 8.74 4.86 -24.59
C LYS A 12 8.20 4.00 -23.46
N TYR A 13 7.01 4.31 -22.94
CA TYR A 13 6.48 3.69 -21.72
C TYR A 13 5.17 2.94 -21.93
N LYS A 14 4.67 2.82 -23.15
CA LYS A 14 3.37 2.18 -23.43
C LYS A 14 3.25 0.71 -23.01
N ARG A 15 4.38 0.05 -22.71
CA ARG A 15 4.42 -1.34 -22.21
C ARG A 15 4.58 -1.42 -20.69
N ASN A 16 4.64 -0.28 -19.99
CA ASN A 16 4.84 -0.24 -18.55
C ASN A 16 3.49 -0.09 -17.86
N LEU A 17 3.38 -0.67 -16.67
CA LEU A 17 2.33 -0.39 -15.72
C LEU A 17 2.83 0.62 -14.70
N PHE A 18 1.95 1.51 -14.26
CA PHE A 18 2.27 2.58 -13.33
C PHE A 18 1.42 2.47 -12.07
N SER A 19 2.07 2.67 -10.93
CA SER A 19 1.42 2.90 -9.65
C SER A 19 1.61 4.36 -9.30
N PHE A 20 0.52 5.13 -9.27
CA PHE A 20 0.56 6.56 -8.95
C PHE A 20 0.54 6.71 -7.43
N ASP A 21 1.54 7.42 -6.92
CA ASP A 21 1.64 7.76 -5.51
C ASP A 21 1.27 9.23 -5.31
N MET A 22 0.41 9.49 -4.32
CA MET A 22 0.08 10.84 -3.91
C MET A 22 1.16 11.34 -2.95
N LEU A 23 1.71 12.52 -3.22
CA LEU A 23 2.65 13.14 -2.29
C LEU A 23 1.92 13.51 -0.99
N GLY A 24 2.49 13.10 0.11
CA GLY A 24 1.99 13.34 1.47
C GLY A 24 1.76 12.05 2.24
N GLU A 25 2.22 12.03 3.46
CA GLU A 25 2.05 10.96 4.43
C GLU A 25 1.92 11.55 5.82
N GLY A 26 1.36 10.78 6.77
CA GLY A 26 1.27 11.20 8.16
C GLY A 26 0.32 12.38 8.36
N ALA A 27 -0.98 12.17 8.19
CA ALA A 27 -1.99 13.16 8.60
C ALA A 27 -1.79 13.52 10.06
N ARG A 28 -1.79 14.82 10.39
CA ARG A 28 -1.63 15.31 11.76
C ARG A 28 -2.98 15.59 12.43
N THR A 29 -3.98 15.86 11.60
CA THR A 29 -5.36 16.19 12.03
C THR A 29 -6.37 15.37 11.24
N ASP A 30 -7.62 15.33 11.72
CA ASP A 30 -8.71 14.70 10.97
C ASP A 30 -9.01 15.47 9.67
N GLU A 31 -8.77 16.77 9.64
CA GLU A 31 -8.91 17.60 8.44
C GLU A 31 -7.87 17.21 7.39
N ASP A 32 -6.60 17.03 7.78
CA ASP A 32 -5.56 16.52 6.87
C ASP A 32 -5.94 15.15 6.31
N ALA A 33 -6.37 14.23 7.18
CA ALA A 33 -6.79 12.89 6.79
C ALA A 33 -7.98 12.91 5.82
N HIS A 34 -8.95 13.79 6.04
CA HIS A 34 -10.09 13.97 5.14
C HIS A 34 -9.66 14.54 3.79
N LYS A 35 -8.76 15.53 3.78
CA LYS A 35 -8.20 16.10 2.55
C LYS A 35 -7.47 15.03 1.72
N TYR A 36 -6.57 14.25 2.33
CA TYR A 36 -5.88 13.16 1.65
C TYR A 36 -6.87 12.10 1.12
N TYR A 37 -7.88 11.75 1.91
CA TYR A 37 -8.91 10.81 1.48
C TYR A 37 -9.61 11.29 0.19
N LEU A 38 -10.02 12.56 0.13
CA LEU A 38 -10.64 13.13 -1.08
C LEU A 38 -9.69 13.13 -2.28
N GLU A 39 -8.40 13.37 -2.05
CA GLU A 39 -7.39 13.33 -3.11
C GLU A 39 -7.16 11.88 -3.62
N TYR A 40 -7.19 10.87 -2.74
CA TYR A 40 -7.16 9.47 -3.16
C TYR A 40 -8.38 9.09 -4.01
N LEU A 41 -9.59 9.49 -3.61
CA LEU A 41 -10.80 9.27 -4.43
C LEU A 41 -10.64 9.87 -5.84
N LYS A 42 -10.20 11.12 -5.93
CA LYS A 42 -9.95 11.79 -7.23
C LYS A 42 -8.88 11.07 -8.05
N SER A 43 -7.80 10.61 -7.41
CA SER A 43 -6.70 9.92 -8.08
C SER A 43 -7.15 8.57 -8.66
N ILE A 44 -7.92 7.78 -7.90
CA ILE A 44 -8.47 6.50 -8.34
C ILE A 44 -9.45 6.74 -9.50
N GLU A 45 -10.35 7.70 -9.37
CA GLU A 45 -11.31 8.04 -10.42
C GLU A 45 -10.62 8.52 -11.70
N PHE A 46 -9.62 9.39 -11.56
CA PHE A 46 -8.84 9.90 -12.69
C PHE A 46 -8.07 8.78 -13.40
N THR A 47 -7.35 7.94 -12.64
CA THR A 47 -6.61 6.80 -13.18
C THR A 47 -7.54 5.85 -13.90
N GLY A 48 -8.67 5.52 -13.28
CA GLY A 48 -9.67 4.61 -13.85
C GLY A 48 -10.36 5.13 -15.12
N LYS A 49 -10.53 6.44 -15.26
CA LYS A 49 -11.17 7.07 -16.43
C LYS A 49 -10.20 7.37 -17.59
N LYS A 50 -8.95 7.66 -17.28
CA LYS A 50 -7.99 8.21 -18.25
C LYS A 50 -6.98 7.20 -18.79
N LEU A 51 -6.75 6.13 -18.07
CA LEU A 51 -5.79 5.11 -18.49
C LEU A 51 -6.52 3.87 -18.99
N LEU A 52 -5.91 3.19 -19.97
CA LEU A 52 -6.41 1.91 -20.45
C LEU A 52 -6.35 0.90 -19.29
N ASN A 53 -7.51 0.32 -18.97
CA ASN A 53 -7.66 -0.71 -17.96
C ASN A 53 -7.73 -2.08 -18.62
N ASN A 54 -7.04 -3.06 -18.01
CA ASN A 54 -7.11 -4.45 -18.46
C ASN A 54 -8.33 -5.14 -17.84
N LEU A 55 -8.78 -6.23 -18.45
CA LEU A 55 -9.78 -7.13 -17.86
C LEU A 55 -9.25 -7.78 -16.57
N ASP A 56 -7.93 -8.03 -16.51
CA ASP A 56 -7.24 -8.45 -15.30
C ASP A 56 -6.70 -7.22 -14.57
N PRO A 57 -7.18 -6.90 -13.36
CA PRO A 57 -6.71 -5.75 -12.61
C PRO A 57 -5.24 -5.84 -12.23
N THR A 58 -4.64 -7.06 -12.16
CA THR A 58 -3.21 -7.25 -11.87
C THR A 58 -2.32 -6.71 -12.99
N LEU A 59 -2.87 -6.54 -14.18
CA LEU A 59 -2.22 -5.99 -15.37
C LEU A 59 -2.69 -4.56 -15.70
N SER A 60 -3.33 -3.89 -14.75
CA SER A 60 -3.81 -2.50 -14.88
C SER A 60 -2.89 -1.53 -14.14
N ASN A 61 -2.96 -0.26 -14.51
CA ASN A 61 -2.36 0.79 -13.69
C ASN A 61 -3.07 0.88 -12.33
N GLY A 62 -2.45 1.52 -11.36
CA GLY A 62 -3.01 1.60 -10.02
C GLY A 62 -2.62 2.86 -9.25
N VAL A 63 -3.15 2.95 -8.04
CA VAL A 63 -2.85 4.01 -7.08
C VAL A 63 -2.29 3.38 -5.81
N SER A 64 -1.25 3.99 -5.25
CA SER A 64 -0.69 3.63 -3.94
C SER A 64 -1.31 4.48 -2.84
N VAL A 65 -1.59 3.86 -1.70
CA VAL A 65 -2.23 4.49 -0.54
C VAL A 65 -1.40 4.29 0.71
N LYS A 66 -1.02 5.37 1.37
CA LYS A 66 -0.39 5.37 2.69
C LYS A 66 -1.45 5.42 3.78
N LEU A 67 -1.45 4.44 4.67
CA LEU A 67 -2.46 4.35 5.73
C LEU A 67 -2.37 5.51 6.71
N SER A 68 -1.16 6.00 6.97
CA SER A 68 -0.92 7.15 7.84
C SER A 68 -1.47 8.47 7.29
N ALA A 69 -1.70 8.56 5.98
CA ALA A 69 -2.33 9.73 5.37
C ALA A 69 -3.85 9.78 5.64
N LEU A 70 -4.48 8.65 5.97
CA LEU A 70 -5.93 8.53 6.10
C LEU A 70 -6.42 8.61 7.56
N HIS A 71 -5.50 8.60 8.52
CA HIS A 71 -5.86 8.68 9.94
C HIS A 71 -4.72 9.28 10.79
N PRO A 72 -4.99 10.37 11.60
CA PRO A 72 -3.94 11.08 12.35
C PRO A 72 -3.38 10.26 13.52
N ARG A 73 -4.07 9.22 13.94
CA ARG A 73 -3.64 8.29 14.99
C ARG A 73 -3.43 6.88 14.46
N TYR A 74 -2.62 6.78 13.38
CA TYR A 74 -2.26 5.49 12.81
C TYR A 74 -1.19 4.79 13.66
N GLU A 75 -1.65 4.22 14.79
CA GLU A 75 -0.83 3.64 15.84
C GLU A 75 -1.37 2.26 16.27
N ARG A 76 -0.48 1.31 16.57
CA ARG A 76 -0.83 -0.09 16.87
C ARG A 76 -1.84 -0.23 18.03
N HIS A 77 -1.69 0.56 19.09
CA HIS A 77 -2.58 0.52 20.25
C HIS A 77 -3.98 1.09 19.99
N LYS A 78 -4.18 1.77 18.85
CA LYS A 78 -5.47 2.31 18.39
C LYS A 78 -6.20 1.39 17.41
N PHE A 79 -5.82 0.11 17.31
CA PHE A 79 -6.34 -0.81 16.30
C PHE A 79 -7.88 -0.86 16.25
N ASP A 80 -8.56 -0.92 17.40
CA ASP A 80 -10.03 -0.96 17.45
C ASP A 80 -10.68 0.34 16.96
N GLN A 81 -10.04 1.48 17.19
CA GLN A 81 -10.47 2.76 16.65
C GLN A 81 -10.25 2.80 15.13
N LEU A 82 -9.07 2.39 14.67
CA LEU A 82 -8.74 2.33 13.24
C LEU A 82 -9.67 1.40 12.46
N LYS A 83 -10.08 0.29 13.06
CA LYS A 83 -11.06 -0.61 12.48
C LYS A 83 -12.43 0.06 12.25
N LYS A 84 -12.79 1.04 13.10
CA LYS A 84 -14.06 1.77 12.99
C LYS A 84 -13.96 2.98 12.04
N GLU A 85 -12.82 3.65 12.00
CA GLU A 85 -12.67 4.96 11.36
C GLU A 85 -11.87 4.92 10.06
N LEU A 86 -10.82 4.08 9.98
CA LEU A 86 -9.96 3.96 8.81
C LEU A 86 -10.44 2.88 7.84
N LEU A 87 -10.79 1.69 8.35
CA LEU A 87 -11.18 0.56 7.50
C LEU A 87 -12.35 0.88 6.55
N PRO A 88 -13.43 1.57 6.96
CA PRO A 88 -14.50 1.96 6.03
C PRO A 88 -14.02 2.83 4.87
N LYS A 89 -13.14 3.80 5.12
CA LYS A 89 -12.54 4.65 4.09
C LYS A 89 -11.74 3.81 3.07
N LEU A 90 -10.93 2.87 3.57
CA LEU A 90 -10.13 1.97 2.72
C LEU A 90 -11.01 1.05 1.86
N ILE A 91 -12.11 0.55 2.42
CA ILE A 91 -13.07 -0.26 1.67
C ILE A 91 -13.71 0.58 0.56
N GLU A 92 -14.07 1.83 0.84
CA GLU A 92 -14.63 2.73 -0.18
C GLU A 92 -13.63 3.01 -1.31
N LEU A 93 -12.37 3.28 -0.99
CA LEU A 93 -11.29 3.40 -1.98
C LEU A 93 -11.13 2.11 -2.79
N GLY A 94 -11.17 0.95 -2.11
CA GLY A 94 -11.11 -0.37 -2.76
C GLY A 94 -12.30 -0.63 -3.69
N LEU A 95 -13.51 -0.26 -3.29
CA LEU A 95 -14.71 -0.38 -4.14
C LEU A 95 -14.63 0.52 -5.37
N LEU A 96 -14.11 1.73 -5.21
CA LEU A 96 -13.91 2.63 -6.34
C LEU A 96 -12.84 2.09 -7.31
N ALA A 97 -11.72 1.57 -6.80
CA ALA A 97 -10.69 0.93 -7.62
C ALA A 97 -11.23 -0.33 -8.33
N LYS A 98 -12.01 -1.16 -7.62
CA LYS A 98 -12.71 -2.33 -8.18
C LYS A 98 -13.67 -1.93 -9.31
N LYS A 99 -14.44 -0.85 -9.14
CA LYS A 99 -15.35 -0.32 -10.17
C LYS A 99 -14.63 0.00 -11.47
N TYR A 100 -13.42 0.55 -11.38
CA TYR A 100 -12.58 0.89 -12.53
C TYR A 100 -11.63 -0.22 -12.96
N ASN A 101 -11.62 -1.34 -12.25
CA ASN A 101 -10.73 -2.49 -12.47
C ASN A 101 -9.24 -2.10 -12.53
N ILE A 102 -8.81 -1.20 -11.65
CA ILE A 102 -7.42 -0.77 -11.46
C ILE A 102 -6.84 -1.37 -10.19
N GLN A 103 -5.50 -1.30 -10.02
CA GLN A 103 -4.87 -1.70 -8.78
C GLN A 103 -5.01 -0.65 -7.68
N LEU A 104 -5.14 -1.11 -6.44
CA LEU A 104 -4.99 -0.32 -5.22
C LEU A 104 -3.91 -0.99 -4.36
N CYS A 105 -2.76 -0.35 -4.23
CA CYS A 105 -1.63 -0.87 -3.47
C CYS A 105 -1.54 -0.17 -2.11
N ILE A 106 -1.56 -0.93 -1.02
CA ILE A 106 -1.25 -0.40 0.30
C ILE A 106 0.27 -0.24 0.40
N ASP A 107 0.74 0.98 0.62
CA ASP A 107 2.15 1.27 0.73
C ASP A 107 2.75 0.76 2.04
N ALA A 108 4.03 0.41 1.98
CA ALA A 108 4.81 0.09 3.16
C ALA A 108 5.30 1.39 3.82
N GLU A 109 5.20 1.43 5.12
CA GLU A 109 5.67 2.53 5.96
C GLU A 109 6.72 2.00 6.95
N GLU A 110 7.02 2.72 8.04
CA GLU A 110 8.04 2.34 9.02
C GLU A 110 7.76 0.97 9.65
N ASP A 111 8.80 0.30 10.12
CA ASP A 111 8.75 -1.05 10.67
C ASP A 111 7.78 -1.20 11.86
N ASN A 112 7.68 -0.19 12.71
CA ASN A 112 6.76 -0.19 13.85
C ASN A 112 5.28 -0.22 13.43
N ARG A 113 4.95 0.19 12.19
CA ARG A 113 3.60 0.17 11.58
C ARG A 113 3.31 -1.11 10.80
N LEU A 114 4.33 -1.93 10.50
CA LEU A 114 4.20 -3.10 9.63
C LEU A 114 3.10 -4.06 10.09
N ILE A 115 3.11 -4.47 11.35
CA ILE A 115 2.11 -5.42 11.88
C ILE A 115 0.69 -4.84 11.84
N LEU A 116 0.56 -3.54 12.07
CA LEU A 116 -0.72 -2.84 11.97
C LEU A 116 -1.23 -2.83 10.53
N SER A 117 -0.35 -2.50 9.58
CA SER A 117 -0.65 -2.50 8.15
C SER A 117 -1.09 -3.88 7.67
N LEU A 118 -0.38 -4.95 8.05
CA LEU A 118 -0.74 -6.33 7.70
C LEU A 118 -2.11 -6.73 8.26
N LYS A 119 -2.43 -6.38 9.50
CA LYS A 119 -3.75 -6.64 10.10
C LYS A 119 -4.88 -5.92 9.35
N ILE A 120 -4.68 -4.66 8.99
CA ILE A 120 -5.67 -3.90 8.21
C ILE A 120 -5.80 -4.49 6.80
N PHE A 121 -4.69 -4.85 6.17
CA PHE A 121 -4.69 -5.52 4.87
C PHE A 121 -5.46 -6.85 4.90
N GLU A 122 -5.26 -7.66 5.93
CA GLU A 122 -6.01 -8.91 6.12
C GLU A 122 -7.53 -8.65 6.21
N LEU A 123 -7.95 -7.62 6.95
CA LEU A 123 -9.36 -7.23 7.02
C LEU A 123 -9.92 -6.82 5.64
N LEU A 124 -9.13 -6.10 4.84
CA LEU A 124 -9.52 -5.71 3.48
C LEU A 124 -9.63 -6.92 2.55
N ILE A 125 -8.67 -7.86 2.61
CA ILE A 125 -8.69 -9.07 1.78
C ILE A 125 -9.90 -9.96 2.13
N ASN A 126 -10.27 -10.02 3.40
CA ASN A 126 -11.41 -10.82 3.87
C ASN A 126 -12.77 -10.11 3.70
N ASP A 127 -12.83 -8.86 3.26
CA ASP A 127 -14.09 -8.14 3.09
C ASP A 127 -14.86 -8.65 1.87
N GLU A 128 -16.11 -9.11 2.08
CA GLU A 128 -16.97 -9.69 1.04
C GLU A 128 -17.25 -8.72 -0.12
N ARG A 129 -17.27 -7.41 0.14
CA ARG A 129 -17.49 -6.37 -0.88
C ARG A 129 -16.35 -6.30 -1.90
N LEU A 130 -15.13 -6.65 -1.47
CA LEU A 130 -13.92 -6.70 -2.29
C LEU A 130 -13.65 -8.10 -2.87
N LYS A 131 -14.53 -9.08 -2.62
CA LYS A 131 -14.44 -10.42 -3.19
C LYS A 131 -14.44 -10.38 -4.73
N ASN A 132 -13.82 -11.36 -5.36
CA ASN A 132 -13.72 -11.48 -6.82
C ASN A 132 -13.03 -10.29 -7.52
N TRP A 133 -12.14 -9.59 -6.83
CA TRP A 133 -11.30 -8.56 -7.40
C TRP A 133 -9.86 -8.75 -6.91
N ASN A 134 -8.93 -8.92 -7.85
CA ASN A 134 -7.52 -9.19 -7.61
C ASN A 134 -6.64 -7.94 -7.71
N GLY A 135 -7.24 -6.74 -7.66
CA GLY A 135 -6.51 -5.48 -7.76
C GLY A 135 -5.97 -4.95 -6.43
N LEU A 136 -6.34 -5.56 -5.29
CA LEU A 136 -5.83 -5.14 -3.98
C LEU A 136 -4.46 -5.74 -3.71
N GLY A 137 -3.46 -4.89 -3.63
CA GLY A 137 -2.06 -5.28 -3.44
C GLY A 137 -1.39 -4.62 -2.24
N LEU A 138 -0.16 -5.03 -1.98
CA LEU A 138 0.67 -4.55 -0.88
C LEU A 138 2.10 -4.28 -1.35
N ALA A 139 2.69 -3.18 -0.89
CA ALA A 139 4.12 -2.96 -1.01
C ALA A 139 4.87 -3.68 0.13
N LEU A 140 5.97 -4.34 -0.19
CA LEU A 140 6.82 -5.03 0.76
C LEU A 140 8.26 -4.55 0.61
N GLN A 141 8.90 -4.21 1.74
CA GLN A 141 10.26 -3.70 1.78
C GLN A 141 11.26 -4.84 2.00
N ALA A 142 12.06 -5.15 0.98
CA ALA A 142 13.01 -6.26 0.97
C ALA A 142 14.11 -6.12 2.03
N TYR A 143 14.45 -4.89 2.44
CA TYR A 143 15.46 -4.67 3.48
C TYR A 143 15.03 -5.13 4.89
N GLN A 144 13.74 -5.39 5.10
CA GLN A 144 13.25 -5.92 6.37
C GLN A 144 13.59 -7.39 6.53
N LYS A 145 14.21 -7.77 7.64
CA LYS A 145 14.55 -9.18 7.94
C LYS A 145 13.33 -10.11 7.97
N ARG A 146 12.14 -9.54 8.16
CA ARG A 146 10.84 -10.25 8.18
C ARG A 146 10.20 -10.45 6.81
N ALA A 147 10.79 -9.89 5.72
CA ALA A 147 10.17 -9.87 4.40
C ALA A 147 9.80 -11.26 3.90
N PHE A 148 10.65 -12.27 4.05
CA PHE A 148 10.36 -13.65 3.66
C PHE A 148 9.14 -14.24 4.37
N TYR A 149 9.04 -14.05 5.67
CA TYR A 149 7.88 -14.55 6.45
C TYR A 149 6.58 -13.86 6.03
N ILE A 150 6.66 -12.60 5.60
CA ILE A 150 5.50 -11.85 5.11
C ILE A 150 5.08 -12.38 3.74
N ILE A 151 6.01 -12.77 2.87
CA ILE A 151 5.68 -13.41 1.58
C ILE A 151 4.94 -14.71 1.81
N ASP A 152 5.40 -15.57 2.70
CA ASP A 152 4.72 -16.82 3.05
C ASP A 152 3.33 -16.55 3.63
N TRP A 153 3.20 -15.56 4.51
CA TRP A 153 1.91 -15.15 5.06
C TRP A 153 0.95 -14.64 3.97
N LEU A 154 1.45 -13.81 3.03
CA LEU A 154 0.64 -13.31 1.90
C LEU A 154 0.18 -14.44 0.99
N ASN A 155 1.06 -15.41 0.70
CA ASN A 155 0.69 -16.59 -0.08
C ASN A 155 -0.42 -17.41 0.60
N ASN A 156 -0.31 -17.64 1.91
CA ASN A 156 -1.34 -18.32 2.68
C ASN A 156 -2.67 -17.54 2.69
N LEU A 157 -2.61 -16.20 2.84
CA LEU A 157 -3.78 -15.33 2.80
C LEU A 157 -4.47 -15.35 1.42
N ALA A 158 -3.69 -15.33 0.34
CA ALA A 158 -4.17 -15.42 -1.03
C ALA A 158 -4.90 -16.75 -1.29
N ASN A 159 -4.26 -17.87 -0.92
CA ASN A 159 -4.83 -19.22 -1.06
C ASN A 159 -6.12 -19.37 -0.26
N LYS A 160 -6.14 -18.94 1.00
CA LYS A 160 -7.33 -18.99 1.87
C LYS A 160 -8.53 -18.25 1.26
N ASN A 161 -8.28 -17.15 0.56
CA ASN A 161 -9.31 -16.31 -0.02
C ASN A 161 -9.57 -16.58 -1.51
N ASN A 162 -8.86 -17.54 -2.11
CA ASN A 162 -8.90 -17.81 -3.55
C ASN A 162 -8.69 -16.51 -4.38
N LYS A 163 -7.66 -15.75 -4.01
CA LYS A 163 -7.31 -14.47 -4.62
C LYS A 163 -5.87 -14.45 -5.14
N VAL A 164 -5.61 -13.60 -6.13
CA VAL A 164 -4.26 -13.14 -6.45
C VAL A 164 -4.03 -11.83 -5.68
N ILE A 165 -2.89 -11.72 -5.01
CA ILE A 165 -2.48 -10.50 -4.31
C ILE A 165 -1.25 -9.94 -5.02
N PRO A 166 -1.37 -8.82 -5.75
CA PRO A 166 -0.23 -8.12 -6.32
C PRO A 166 0.73 -7.65 -5.22
N VAL A 167 2.01 -7.99 -5.35
CA VAL A 167 3.04 -7.54 -4.41
C VAL A 167 4.02 -6.64 -5.14
N ARG A 168 4.18 -5.41 -4.66
CA ARG A 168 5.22 -4.50 -5.11
C ARG A 168 6.42 -4.63 -4.20
N LEU A 169 7.41 -5.41 -4.62
CA LEU A 169 8.66 -5.54 -3.88
C LEU A 169 9.53 -4.31 -4.11
N VAL A 170 9.87 -3.61 -3.04
CA VAL A 170 10.73 -2.42 -3.04
C VAL A 170 11.94 -2.66 -2.14
N LYS A 171 13.05 -1.94 -2.35
CA LYS A 171 14.23 -2.10 -1.47
C LYS A 171 13.92 -1.67 -0.04
N GLY A 172 13.31 -0.51 0.13
CA GLY A 172 12.92 0.09 1.40
C GLY A 172 13.26 1.59 1.42
N ALA A 173 12.45 2.38 2.11
CA ALA A 173 12.53 3.84 2.08
C ALA A 173 12.95 4.47 3.43
N TYR A 174 12.95 3.72 4.52
CA TYR A 174 13.11 4.26 5.88
C TYR A 174 14.39 3.75 6.58
N TRP A 175 15.42 3.33 5.83
CA TRP A 175 16.58 2.65 6.38
C TRP A 175 17.27 3.45 7.49
N ASP A 176 17.54 4.76 7.25
CA ASP A 176 18.24 5.62 8.20
C ASP A 176 17.45 5.80 9.50
N SER A 177 16.13 6.01 9.37
CA SER A 177 15.25 6.17 10.54
C SER A 177 15.08 4.88 11.33
N GLU A 178 15.02 3.71 10.67
CA GLU A 178 14.98 2.40 11.33
C GLU A 178 16.25 2.10 12.13
N ILE A 179 17.42 2.37 11.54
CA ILE A 179 18.71 2.22 12.23
C ILE A 179 18.76 3.14 13.43
N LYS A 180 18.45 4.43 13.24
CA LYS A 180 18.47 5.41 14.32
C LYS A 180 17.49 5.08 15.44
N TYR A 181 16.28 4.65 15.08
CA TYR A 181 15.27 4.26 16.05
C TYR A 181 15.74 3.09 16.92
N ALA A 182 16.33 2.05 16.32
CA ALA A 182 16.86 0.91 17.06
C ALA A 182 18.01 1.33 18.01
N GLN A 183 18.91 2.20 17.57
CA GLN A 183 20.00 2.71 18.38
C GLN A 183 19.51 3.53 19.59
N VAL A 184 18.58 4.46 19.36
CA VAL A 184 18.02 5.31 20.43
C VAL A 184 17.20 4.50 21.43
N SER A 185 16.50 3.46 20.94
CA SER A 185 15.68 2.57 21.77
C SER A 185 16.47 1.49 22.50
N GLY A 186 17.79 1.39 22.26
CA GLY A 186 18.65 0.40 22.89
C GLY A 186 18.31 -1.04 22.48
N PHE A 187 17.86 -1.27 21.26
CA PHE A 187 17.61 -2.62 20.77
C PHE A 187 18.90 -3.34 20.45
N ASP A 188 18.98 -4.63 20.76
CA ASP A 188 20.17 -5.46 20.53
C ASP A 188 20.40 -5.74 19.03
N ASP A 189 19.37 -5.59 18.20
CA ASP A 189 19.44 -5.85 16.75
C ASP A 189 18.55 -4.88 15.96
N TYR A 190 18.81 -4.79 14.66
CA TYR A 190 18.05 -3.97 13.72
C TYR A 190 16.96 -4.79 13.04
N SER A 191 15.81 -4.16 12.79
CA SER A 191 14.70 -4.75 12.01
C SER A 191 15.02 -4.91 10.51
N VAL A 192 16.05 -4.19 10.06
CA VAL A 192 16.49 -4.12 8.67
C VAL A 192 17.90 -4.68 8.47
N PHE A 193 18.21 -5.12 7.25
CA PHE A 193 19.57 -5.50 6.89
C PHE A 193 20.47 -4.26 6.85
N THR A 194 21.66 -4.38 7.48
CA THR A 194 22.67 -3.30 7.53
C THR A 194 23.61 -3.32 6.32
N ARG A 195 23.59 -4.40 5.53
CA ARG A 195 24.40 -4.57 4.32
C ARG A 195 23.48 -4.65 3.10
N LYS A 196 23.65 -3.72 2.16
CA LYS A 196 22.83 -3.62 0.94
C LYS A 196 22.74 -4.93 0.14
N PRO A 197 23.83 -5.74 -0.05
CA PRO A 197 23.72 -7.01 -0.77
C PRO A 197 22.67 -7.99 -0.19
N LEU A 198 22.44 -7.96 1.12
CA LEU A 198 21.43 -8.81 1.76
C LEU A 198 19.98 -8.38 1.46
N THR A 199 19.80 -7.13 1.04
CA THR A 199 18.50 -6.63 0.55
C THR A 199 18.30 -6.97 -0.92
N ASP A 200 19.38 -7.05 -1.69
CA ASP A 200 19.33 -7.28 -3.14
C ASP A 200 19.19 -8.78 -3.51
N LEU A 201 19.43 -9.68 -2.55
CA LEU A 201 19.24 -11.14 -2.67
C LEU A 201 17.78 -11.54 -2.47
#